data_5aba6f4a742ebb020105e446faf732a6
#
_entry.id   5aba6f4a742ebb020105e446faf732a6
#
_cell.length_a   1.000
_cell.length_b   1.000
_cell.length_c   1.000
_cell.angle_alpha   90.00
_cell.angle_beta   90.00
_cell.angle_gamma   90.00
#
_symmetry.space_group_name_H-M   'P 1'
#
loop_
_entity.id
_entity.type
_entity.pdbx_description
1 polymer ?
#
loop_
_entity_poly.entity_id
_entity_poly.type
_entity_poly.pdbx_seq_one_letter_code
_entity_poly.pdbx_strand_id
1 'polypeptide(L)'
;MRAFFRVALRATTVVALSVCATALHAQAALLLEEPYGFFGTVNPTGHNAIYFARICAETPVKVRRCLPGETGSVISRYQGIDGYDWVAMPLIPYLYSVENVGNVPARVDRETVISLRSRYHEAHLMGLGAKLDEGNLVHGGWTQLVGAAYERRIYAFRFETSPEQDEALIARLNDRDNKSHFQLLYNNCADFARIVLNTYFPHTFRRTFFPDAGITTPKQIAYKLERYARKHPELQLTILEIPRVPGYQHLARSNNGVAEGFITSGYAIPLAIINPYLAGGIFLDYMVRGRFHLIPKNRPIMSPGELSALTAPDRASQNSLEAGTQAAGIANPGAGSLPAAGIDKTGVENQGTHE
;
A
#
# COMPACT_ATOMS: atom_id res chain seq x y z
N MET A 1 52.75 -23.16 -11.10
CA MET A 1 52.13 -22.43 -9.97
C MET A 1 51.43 -21.12 -10.34
N ARG A 2 51.92 -20.27 -11.26
CA ARG A 2 51.28 -18.98 -11.62
C ARG A 2 49.95 -19.08 -12.41
N ALA A 3 49.71 -20.17 -13.14
CA ALA A 3 48.45 -20.36 -13.92
C ALA A 3 47.28 -20.76 -13.02
N PHE A 4 47.51 -21.55 -11.98
CA PHE A 4 46.46 -21.98 -11.03
C PHE A 4 45.93 -20.80 -10.20
N PHE A 5 46.78 -19.84 -9.85
CA PHE A 5 46.37 -18.66 -9.07
C PHE A 5 45.46 -17.71 -9.86
N ARG A 6 45.61 -17.61 -11.17
CA ARG A 6 44.77 -16.74 -12.03
C ARG A 6 43.37 -17.33 -12.28
N VAL A 7 43.24 -18.65 -12.31
CA VAL A 7 41.95 -19.34 -12.47
C VAL A 7 41.14 -19.26 -11.17
N ALA A 8 41.79 -19.48 -10.01
CA ALA A 8 41.14 -19.34 -8.70
C ALA A 8 40.64 -17.92 -8.43
N LEU A 9 41.42 -16.88 -8.81
CA LEU A 9 41.06 -15.48 -8.62
C LEU A 9 39.86 -15.07 -9.51
N ARG A 10 39.77 -15.60 -10.73
CA ARG A 10 38.62 -15.33 -11.63
C ARG A 10 37.36 -16.05 -11.19
N ALA A 11 37.44 -17.26 -10.66
CA ALA A 11 36.30 -17.99 -10.11
C ALA A 11 35.77 -17.29 -8.86
N THR A 12 36.60 -16.78 -7.97
CA THR A 12 36.20 -16.06 -6.77
C THR A 12 35.52 -14.71 -7.11
N THR A 13 35.97 -14.03 -8.16
CA THR A 13 35.37 -12.74 -8.58
C THR A 13 34.02 -12.95 -9.23
N VAL A 14 33.77 -14.04 -9.96
CA VAL A 14 32.50 -14.38 -10.57
C VAL A 14 31.49 -14.80 -9.50
N VAL A 15 31.88 -15.54 -8.49
CA VAL A 15 31.03 -15.94 -7.36
C VAL A 15 30.68 -14.69 -6.49
N ALA A 16 31.61 -13.78 -6.26
CA ALA A 16 31.35 -12.55 -5.50
C ALA A 16 30.42 -11.58 -6.24
N LEU A 17 30.46 -11.53 -7.58
CA LEU A 17 29.56 -10.72 -8.39
C LEU A 17 28.16 -11.33 -8.53
N SER A 18 28.03 -12.66 -8.43
CA SER A 18 26.71 -13.34 -8.45
C SER A 18 25.90 -13.17 -7.15
N VAL A 19 26.54 -12.85 -6.04
CA VAL A 19 25.86 -12.63 -4.74
C VAL A 19 25.32 -11.20 -4.59
N CYS A 20 25.76 -10.26 -5.44
CA CYS A 20 25.31 -8.86 -5.37
C CYS A 20 24.09 -8.49 -6.24
N ALA A 21 23.47 -9.46 -6.90
CA ALA A 21 22.30 -9.21 -7.75
C ALA A 21 20.97 -9.72 -7.16
N THR A 22 20.84 -9.77 -5.84
CA THR A 22 19.50 -9.80 -5.21
C THR A 22 18.89 -8.43 -5.36
N ALA A 23 18.15 -8.24 -6.42
CA ALA A 23 17.41 -7.01 -6.67
C ALA A 23 16.59 -6.64 -5.43
N LEU A 24 16.84 -5.45 -4.93
CA LEU A 24 16.19 -4.75 -3.82
C LEU A 24 14.68 -4.59 -4.10
N HIS A 25 13.90 -5.62 -3.86
CA HIS A 25 12.44 -5.55 -3.94
C HIS A 25 11.88 -5.43 -2.53
N ALA A 26 11.80 -4.22 -2.00
CA ALA A 26 11.13 -3.99 -0.74
C ALA A 26 9.69 -4.53 -0.83
N GLN A 27 9.32 -5.40 0.11
CA GLN A 27 8.07 -6.16 0.07
C GLN A 27 6.89 -5.40 0.66
N ALA A 28 7.15 -4.29 1.37
CA ALA A 28 6.11 -3.43 1.90
C ALA A 28 6.51 -1.95 1.83
N ALA A 29 5.52 -1.06 1.88
CA ALA A 29 5.74 0.38 1.98
C ALA A 29 4.67 1.07 2.82
N LEU A 30 5.09 1.90 3.78
CA LEU A 30 4.19 2.87 4.40
C LEU A 30 4.04 4.05 3.45
N LEU A 31 2.81 4.32 3.03
CA LEU A 31 2.45 5.44 2.18
C LEU A 31 2.06 6.63 3.06
N LEU A 32 2.84 7.70 2.99
CA LEU A 32 2.55 8.98 3.63
C LEU A 32 1.99 9.91 2.57
N GLU A 33 0.74 10.30 2.69
CA GLU A 33 -0.02 11.01 1.69
C GLU A 33 -0.32 12.44 2.13
N GLU A 34 -0.08 13.41 1.26
CA GLU A 34 -0.31 14.83 1.56
C GLU A 34 -1.80 15.11 1.84
N PRO A 35 -2.13 15.99 2.80
CA PRO A 35 -3.48 16.49 2.97
C PRO A 35 -3.87 17.40 1.78
N TYR A 36 -5.13 17.33 1.33
CA TYR A 36 -5.61 18.11 0.20
C TYR A 36 -7.04 18.60 0.39
N GLY A 37 -7.43 19.60 -0.40
CA GLY A 37 -8.78 20.15 -0.43
C GLY A 37 -9.18 20.83 0.89
N PHE A 38 -10.50 21.04 1.07
CA PHE A 38 -11.05 21.68 2.27
C PHE A 38 -10.77 20.86 3.53
N PHE A 39 -10.95 19.54 3.47
CA PHE A 39 -10.67 18.66 4.60
C PHE A 39 -9.20 18.71 5.03
N GLY A 40 -8.26 18.82 4.08
CA GLY A 40 -6.84 19.01 4.37
C GLY A 40 -6.51 20.36 5.02
N THR A 41 -7.43 21.34 4.95
CA THR A 41 -7.30 22.60 5.68
C THR A 41 -7.63 22.43 7.16
N VAL A 42 -8.65 21.63 7.47
CA VAL A 42 -9.10 21.33 8.84
C VAL A 42 -8.22 20.25 9.48
N ASN A 43 -7.82 19.24 8.70
CA ASN A 43 -6.95 18.15 9.13
C ASN A 43 -5.64 18.16 8.32
N PRO A 44 -4.61 18.88 8.75
CA PRO A 44 -3.35 19.04 8.01
C PRO A 44 -2.43 17.83 8.13
N THR A 45 -2.86 16.74 8.74
CA THR A 45 -2.01 15.57 9.00
C THR A 45 -1.86 14.64 7.80
N GLY A 46 -2.76 14.70 6.80
CA GLY A 46 -2.78 13.81 5.65
C GLY A 46 -3.32 12.42 5.95
N HIS A 47 -2.86 11.43 5.20
CA HIS A 47 -3.32 10.04 5.31
C HIS A 47 -2.15 9.05 5.35
N ASN A 48 -2.37 7.88 5.94
CA ASN A 48 -1.48 6.73 5.87
C ASN A 48 -2.21 5.52 5.30
N ALA A 49 -1.54 4.86 4.37
CA ALA A 49 -1.88 3.52 3.90
C ALA A 49 -0.62 2.64 3.92
N ILE A 50 -0.78 1.33 3.83
CA ILE A 50 0.35 0.41 3.75
C ILE A 50 0.19 -0.48 2.52
N TYR A 51 1.17 -0.45 1.65
CA TYR A 51 1.29 -1.34 0.52
C TYR A 51 2.04 -2.60 0.91
N PHE A 52 1.59 -3.75 0.38
CA PHE A 52 2.24 -5.05 0.50
C PHE A 52 2.32 -5.72 -0.86
N ALA A 53 3.51 -6.10 -1.29
CA ALA A 53 3.74 -6.75 -2.58
C ALA A 53 3.22 -8.18 -2.63
N ARG A 54 3.17 -8.88 -1.47
CA ARG A 54 2.76 -10.28 -1.37
C ARG A 54 1.37 -10.49 -0.77
N ILE A 55 0.66 -9.42 -0.41
CA ILE A 55 -0.71 -9.49 0.11
C ILE A 55 -1.63 -8.87 -0.93
N CYS A 56 -2.60 -9.64 -1.41
CA CYS A 56 -3.57 -9.23 -2.41
C CYS A 56 -4.98 -9.22 -1.84
N ALA A 57 -5.80 -8.30 -2.33
CA ALA A 57 -7.23 -8.28 -2.03
C ALA A 57 -7.91 -9.49 -2.69
N GLU A 58 -8.50 -10.39 -1.91
CA GLU A 58 -9.44 -11.39 -2.42
C GLU A 58 -10.79 -10.70 -2.72
N THR A 59 -11.19 -9.85 -1.79
CA THR A 59 -12.21 -8.83 -1.93
C THR A 59 -11.69 -7.55 -1.26
N PRO A 60 -12.32 -6.39 -1.44
CA PRO A 60 -11.85 -5.17 -0.75
C PRO A 60 -11.84 -5.28 0.79
N VAL A 61 -12.49 -6.27 1.37
CA VAL A 61 -12.59 -6.48 2.84
C VAL A 61 -12.03 -7.82 3.29
N LYS A 62 -11.34 -8.56 2.41
CA LYS A 62 -10.67 -9.81 2.69
C LYS A 62 -9.37 -9.90 1.90
N VAL A 63 -8.31 -10.39 2.53
CA VAL A 63 -6.98 -10.48 1.92
C VAL A 63 -6.48 -11.90 1.87
N ARG A 64 -5.60 -12.17 0.92
CA ARG A 64 -4.89 -13.45 0.74
C ARG A 64 -3.46 -13.22 0.27
N ARG A 65 -2.68 -14.27 0.23
CA ARG A 65 -1.40 -14.24 -0.47
C ARG A 65 -1.62 -13.98 -1.97
N CYS A 66 -0.77 -13.15 -2.57
CA CYS A 66 -0.82 -12.90 -4.00
C CYS A 66 -0.48 -14.14 -4.80
N LEU A 67 -1.16 -14.31 -5.93
CA LEU A 67 -0.81 -15.29 -6.95
C LEU A 67 0.36 -14.76 -7.82
N PRO A 68 1.07 -15.62 -8.52
CA PRO A 68 2.10 -15.19 -9.46
C PRO A 68 1.56 -14.17 -10.47
N GLY A 69 2.25 -13.04 -10.64
CA GLY A 69 1.85 -11.96 -11.56
C GLY A 69 0.96 -10.88 -10.95
N GLU A 70 0.47 -11.03 -9.73
CA GLU A 70 -0.28 -9.97 -9.05
C GLU A 70 0.65 -8.93 -8.42
N THR A 71 0.21 -7.67 -8.37
CA THR A 71 1.03 -6.52 -7.96
C THR A 71 0.86 -6.12 -6.50
N GLY A 72 0.17 -6.92 -5.69
CA GLY A 72 -0.08 -6.62 -4.29
C GLY A 72 -1.16 -5.58 -4.06
N SER A 73 -1.40 -5.26 -2.78
CA SER A 73 -2.49 -4.35 -2.38
C SER A 73 -2.05 -3.31 -1.37
N VAL A 74 -2.77 -2.20 -1.39
CA VAL A 74 -2.72 -1.13 -0.39
C VAL A 74 -3.86 -1.32 0.58
N ILE A 75 -3.57 -1.33 1.87
CA ILE A 75 -4.56 -1.51 2.94
C ILE A 75 -4.55 -0.28 3.83
N SER A 76 -5.72 0.28 4.10
CA SER A 76 -5.87 1.41 5.01
C SER A 76 -7.27 1.50 5.62
N ARG A 77 -7.39 2.36 6.63
CA ARG A 77 -8.63 2.72 7.30
C ARG A 77 -9.13 4.07 6.83
N TYR A 78 -10.41 4.16 6.51
CA TYR A 78 -11.06 5.37 6.02
C TYR A 78 -12.30 5.72 6.84
N GLN A 79 -12.68 6.98 6.82
CA GLN A 79 -13.92 7.42 7.44
C GLN A 79 -15.11 7.08 6.53
N GLY A 80 -16.17 6.50 7.11
CA GLY A 80 -17.47 6.36 6.43
C GLY A 80 -17.53 5.32 5.32
N ILE A 81 -16.72 4.26 5.39
CA ILE A 81 -16.77 3.12 4.48
C ILE A 81 -17.64 2.02 5.09
N ASP A 82 -18.93 2.22 5.13
CA ASP A 82 -19.98 1.27 5.55
C ASP A 82 -19.66 0.48 6.85
N GLY A 83 -18.97 1.14 7.81
CA GLY A 83 -18.53 0.55 9.06
C GLY A 83 -17.37 -0.43 8.95
N TYR A 84 -16.75 -0.61 7.80
CA TYR A 84 -15.54 -1.40 7.66
C TYR A 84 -14.35 -0.74 8.38
N ASP A 85 -13.56 -1.56 9.06
CA ASP A 85 -12.35 -1.13 9.77
C ASP A 85 -11.22 -0.78 8.80
N TRP A 86 -11.05 -1.58 7.78
CA TRP A 86 -10.04 -1.40 6.74
C TRP A 86 -10.56 -1.86 5.38
N VAL A 87 -9.94 -1.34 4.32
CA VAL A 87 -10.20 -1.73 2.93
C VAL A 87 -8.86 -1.98 2.24
N ALA A 88 -8.80 -3.07 1.47
CA ALA A 88 -7.67 -3.45 0.64
C ALA A 88 -7.98 -3.16 -0.84
N MET A 89 -7.09 -2.43 -1.50
CA MET A 89 -7.22 -2.06 -2.91
C MET A 89 -5.96 -2.48 -3.66
N PRO A 90 -6.04 -3.05 -4.88
CA PRO A 90 -4.85 -3.25 -5.70
C PRO A 90 -4.10 -1.95 -5.92
N LEU A 91 -2.75 -2.00 -6.00
CA LEU A 91 -1.91 -0.81 -6.00
C LEU A 91 -2.24 0.18 -7.12
N ILE A 92 -2.43 -0.30 -8.35
CA ILE A 92 -2.65 0.58 -9.51
C ILE A 92 -4.02 1.27 -9.43
N PRO A 93 -5.13 0.58 -9.16
CA PRO A 93 -6.40 1.23 -8.89
C PRO A 93 -6.35 2.22 -7.72
N TYR A 94 -5.68 1.84 -6.63
CA TYR A 94 -5.50 2.74 -5.49
C TYR A 94 -4.89 4.07 -5.91
N LEU A 95 -3.84 4.04 -6.70
CA LEU A 95 -3.14 5.25 -7.14
C LEU A 95 -3.87 5.99 -8.26
N TYR A 96 -4.45 5.28 -9.23
CA TYR A 96 -4.87 5.87 -10.51
C TYR A 96 -6.30 5.52 -10.96
N SER A 97 -7.11 4.84 -10.17
CA SER A 97 -8.50 4.42 -10.53
C SER A 97 -8.61 3.67 -11.86
N VAL A 98 -7.56 2.97 -12.28
CA VAL A 98 -7.49 2.16 -13.51
C VAL A 98 -6.88 0.81 -13.19
N GLU A 99 -7.24 -0.23 -13.95
CA GLU A 99 -6.71 -1.59 -13.75
C GLU A 99 -5.25 -1.73 -14.18
N ASN A 100 -4.89 -1.08 -15.27
CA ASN A 100 -3.59 -1.22 -15.89
C ASN A 100 -2.84 0.10 -15.97
N VAL A 101 -1.54 0.07 -15.75
CA VAL A 101 -0.65 1.23 -15.83
C VAL A 101 -0.71 1.92 -17.19
N GLY A 102 -0.87 1.15 -18.28
CA GLY A 102 -0.99 1.71 -19.61
C GLY A 102 -2.21 2.62 -19.83
N ASN A 103 -3.21 2.53 -18.93
CA ASN A 103 -4.42 3.34 -18.96
C ASN A 103 -4.32 4.59 -18.06
N VAL A 104 -3.19 4.81 -17.40
CA VAL A 104 -2.98 6.01 -16.57
C VAL A 104 -2.85 7.23 -17.49
N PRO A 105 -3.75 8.22 -17.38
CA PRO A 105 -3.68 9.40 -18.23
C PRO A 105 -2.47 10.26 -17.85
N ALA A 106 -1.78 10.79 -18.86
CA ALA A 106 -0.64 11.70 -18.67
C ALA A 106 -1.06 13.03 -18.02
N ARG A 107 -2.31 13.42 -18.17
CA ARG A 107 -2.93 14.61 -17.60
C ARG A 107 -4.41 14.38 -17.35
N VAL A 108 -4.95 14.95 -16.27
CA VAL A 108 -6.37 14.81 -15.91
C VAL A 108 -6.97 16.18 -15.57
N ASP A 109 -8.25 16.33 -15.88
CA ASP A 109 -9.12 17.36 -15.33
C ASP A 109 -10.06 16.78 -14.27
N ARG A 110 -10.93 17.62 -13.72
CA ARG A 110 -11.88 17.20 -12.70
C ARG A 110 -12.87 16.14 -13.21
N GLU A 111 -13.35 16.28 -14.43
CA GLU A 111 -14.34 15.37 -15.02
C GLU A 111 -13.73 13.99 -15.27
N THR A 112 -12.50 13.94 -15.78
CA THR A 112 -11.74 12.70 -15.96
C THR A 112 -11.56 11.97 -14.63
N VAL A 113 -11.15 12.67 -13.56
CA VAL A 113 -10.96 12.04 -12.24
C VAL A 113 -12.26 11.49 -11.70
N ILE A 114 -13.37 12.24 -11.78
CA ILE A 114 -14.70 11.79 -11.36
C ILE A 114 -15.11 10.55 -12.16
N SER A 115 -15.00 10.59 -13.49
CA SER A 115 -15.38 9.48 -14.37
C SER A 115 -14.56 8.21 -14.08
N LEU A 116 -13.25 8.32 -13.89
CA LEU A 116 -12.38 7.17 -13.57
C LEU A 116 -12.75 6.56 -12.22
N ARG A 117 -12.97 7.37 -11.20
CA ARG A 117 -13.37 6.93 -9.86
C ARG A 117 -14.75 6.27 -9.89
N SER A 118 -15.74 6.90 -10.50
CA SER A 118 -17.11 6.37 -10.56
C SER A 118 -17.16 5.03 -11.27
N ARG A 119 -16.48 4.89 -12.41
CA ARG A 119 -16.38 3.60 -13.12
C ARG A 119 -15.76 2.50 -12.27
N TYR A 120 -14.70 2.81 -11.55
CA TYR A 120 -14.06 1.82 -10.68
C TYR A 120 -14.98 1.42 -9.52
N HIS A 121 -15.65 2.39 -8.90
CA HIS A 121 -16.62 2.14 -7.84
C HIS A 121 -17.80 1.30 -8.31
N GLU A 122 -18.36 1.63 -9.46
CA GLU A 122 -19.47 0.87 -10.07
C GLU A 122 -19.06 -0.59 -10.34
N ALA A 123 -17.88 -0.79 -10.89
CA ALA A 123 -17.40 -2.13 -11.26
C ALA A 123 -17.02 -2.99 -10.03
N HIS A 124 -16.47 -2.40 -8.95
CA HIS A 124 -15.79 -3.19 -7.90
C HIS A 124 -16.26 -2.92 -6.48
N LEU A 125 -16.94 -1.81 -6.19
CA LEU A 125 -17.21 -1.37 -4.82
C LEU A 125 -18.69 -1.26 -4.46
N MET A 126 -19.61 -1.39 -5.43
CA MET A 126 -21.06 -1.31 -5.16
C MET A 126 -21.53 -2.39 -4.20
N GLY A 127 -20.96 -3.60 -4.30
CA GLY A 127 -21.27 -4.71 -3.39
C GLY A 127 -20.90 -4.48 -1.92
N LEU A 128 -20.09 -3.43 -1.63
CA LEU A 128 -19.70 -3.04 -0.28
C LEU A 128 -20.55 -1.89 0.29
N GLY A 129 -21.64 -1.50 -0.38
CA GLY A 129 -22.45 -0.37 0.04
C GLY A 129 -21.94 0.99 -0.42
N ALA A 130 -21.01 1.05 -1.37
CA ALA A 130 -20.63 2.30 -2.01
C ALA A 130 -21.85 2.94 -2.67
N LYS A 131 -22.13 4.20 -2.36
CA LYS A 131 -23.24 4.96 -2.93
C LYS A 131 -22.74 5.94 -3.95
N LEU A 132 -23.40 5.98 -5.10
CA LEU A 132 -23.21 7.00 -6.11
C LEU A 132 -24.36 8.00 -5.99
N ASP A 133 -24.05 9.30 -6.06
CA ASP A 133 -25.07 10.36 -6.14
C ASP A 133 -25.64 10.48 -7.55
N GLU A 134 -26.59 11.40 -7.68
CA GLU A 134 -27.05 11.88 -8.98
C GLU A 134 -25.83 12.35 -9.81
N GLY A 135 -25.67 11.79 -11.00
CA GLY A 135 -24.50 12.01 -11.86
C GLY A 135 -23.31 11.09 -11.58
N ASN A 136 -23.53 9.97 -10.89
CA ASN A 136 -22.49 8.95 -10.61
C ASN A 136 -21.28 9.49 -9.81
N LEU A 137 -21.50 10.43 -8.91
CA LEU A 137 -20.47 10.98 -8.05
C LEU A 137 -20.27 10.13 -6.80
N VAL A 138 -19.02 9.87 -6.47
CA VAL A 138 -18.63 9.18 -5.25
C VAL A 138 -18.36 10.19 -4.14
N HIS A 139 -18.87 9.94 -2.94
CA HIS A 139 -18.79 10.86 -1.81
C HIS A 139 -18.07 10.30 -0.58
N GLY A 140 -17.67 11.22 0.30
CA GLY A 140 -17.09 10.91 1.61
C GLY A 140 -15.76 10.17 1.51
N GLY A 141 -15.54 9.20 2.38
CA GLY A 141 -14.33 8.37 2.42
C GLY A 141 -14.11 7.53 1.16
N TRP A 142 -15.18 7.23 0.43
CA TRP A 142 -15.11 6.47 -0.80
C TRP A 142 -14.25 7.13 -1.89
N THR A 143 -14.20 8.47 -1.93
CA THR A 143 -13.37 9.21 -2.89
C THR A 143 -11.86 8.98 -2.69
N GLN A 144 -11.45 8.53 -1.50
CA GLN A 144 -10.05 8.34 -1.15
C GLN A 144 -9.54 6.93 -1.44
N LEU A 145 -10.44 5.97 -1.72
CA LEU A 145 -10.07 4.57 -1.93
C LEU A 145 -9.30 4.34 -3.22
N VAL A 146 -9.56 5.13 -4.25
CA VAL A 146 -8.95 4.98 -5.57
C VAL A 146 -8.58 6.34 -6.15
N GLY A 147 -7.50 6.37 -6.96
CA GLY A 147 -7.04 7.60 -7.61
C GLY A 147 -6.37 8.58 -6.66
N ALA A 148 -5.66 8.10 -5.64
CA ALA A 148 -4.98 8.95 -4.66
C ALA A 148 -3.96 9.90 -5.29
N ALA A 149 -3.24 9.47 -6.35
CA ALA A 149 -2.24 10.26 -7.04
C ALA A 149 -2.81 11.36 -7.94
N TYR A 150 -4.11 11.46 -8.11
CA TYR A 150 -4.73 12.60 -8.79
C TYR A 150 -4.80 13.85 -7.93
N GLU A 151 -4.87 13.67 -6.61
CA GLU A 151 -5.11 14.78 -5.66
C GLU A 151 -3.84 15.24 -4.95
N ARG A 152 -2.90 14.33 -4.68
CA ARG A 152 -1.80 14.54 -3.73
C ARG A 152 -0.55 13.76 -4.12
N ARG A 153 0.60 14.22 -3.67
CA ARG A 153 1.84 13.45 -3.70
C ARG A 153 1.81 12.40 -2.59
N ILE A 154 2.47 11.28 -2.84
CA ILE A 154 2.56 10.17 -1.92
C ILE A 154 4.04 9.84 -1.73
N TYR A 155 4.48 9.74 -0.48
CA TYR A 155 5.83 9.34 -0.16
C TYR A 155 5.80 7.90 0.35
N ALA A 156 6.45 6.99 -0.36
CA ALA A 156 6.50 5.58 0.00
C ALA A 156 7.80 5.28 0.76
N PHE A 157 7.66 4.90 2.02
CA PHE A 157 8.71 4.42 2.89
C PHE A 157 8.77 2.91 2.75
N ARG A 158 9.59 2.41 1.83
CA ARG A 158 9.69 0.99 1.47
C ARG A 158 10.62 0.27 2.43
N PHE A 159 10.23 -0.92 2.85
CA PHE A 159 11.00 -1.75 3.78
C PHE A 159 10.79 -3.24 3.48
N GLU A 160 11.75 -4.07 3.93
CA GLU A 160 11.68 -5.51 3.77
C GLU A 160 10.75 -6.15 4.82
N THR A 161 10.03 -7.20 4.38
CA THR A 161 9.22 -8.07 5.24
C THR A 161 9.51 -9.54 4.91
N SER A 162 9.18 -10.47 5.83
CA SER A 162 9.26 -11.89 5.53
C SER A 162 7.91 -12.47 5.11
N PRO A 163 7.89 -13.58 4.33
CA PRO A 163 6.65 -14.27 4.00
C PRO A 163 5.85 -14.70 5.23
N GLU A 164 6.52 -15.12 6.31
CA GLU A 164 5.89 -15.56 7.55
C GLU A 164 5.18 -14.39 8.27
N GLN A 165 5.78 -13.21 8.23
CA GLN A 165 5.17 -11.98 8.77
C GLN A 165 3.93 -11.59 7.96
N ASP A 166 3.97 -11.72 6.64
CA ASP A 166 2.83 -11.43 5.77
C ASP A 166 1.68 -12.41 6.01
N GLU A 167 1.96 -13.73 6.17
CA GLU A 167 0.95 -14.73 6.53
C GLU A 167 0.31 -14.43 7.90
N ALA A 168 1.11 -14.03 8.89
CA ALA A 168 0.60 -13.64 10.19
C ALA A 168 -0.32 -12.41 10.11
N LEU A 169 -0.01 -11.44 9.23
CA LEU A 169 -0.88 -10.29 9.01
C LEU A 169 -2.17 -10.70 8.28
N ILE A 170 -2.10 -11.54 7.23
CA ILE A 170 -3.27 -12.05 6.52
C ILE A 170 -4.21 -12.77 7.49
N ALA A 171 -3.68 -13.69 8.30
CA ALA A 171 -4.46 -14.40 9.31
C ALA A 171 -5.15 -13.40 10.26
N ARG A 172 -4.39 -12.42 10.80
CA ARG A 172 -4.90 -11.42 11.71
C ARG A 172 -6.00 -10.54 11.14
N LEU A 173 -5.88 -10.13 9.86
CA LEU A 173 -6.88 -9.29 9.18
C LEU A 173 -8.16 -10.07 8.89
N ASN A 174 -8.05 -11.35 8.57
CA ASN A 174 -9.19 -12.21 8.21
C ASN A 174 -9.86 -12.88 9.41
N ASP A 175 -9.18 -12.97 10.58
CA ASP A 175 -9.68 -13.65 11.80
C ASP A 175 -10.76 -12.85 12.55
N ARG A 176 -10.99 -11.59 12.20
CA ARG A 176 -11.91 -10.69 12.88
C ARG A 176 -12.97 -10.17 11.94
N ASP A 177 -14.13 -9.88 12.50
CA ASP A 177 -15.09 -9.03 11.80
C ASP A 177 -14.40 -7.71 11.45
N ASN A 178 -14.33 -7.44 10.15
CA ASN A 178 -13.73 -6.21 9.64
C ASN A 178 -14.70 -5.03 9.86
N LYS A 179 -15.02 -4.75 11.13
CA LYS A 179 -15.93 -3.68 11.54
C LYS A 179 -15.29 -2.85 12.65
N SER A 180 -15.30 -1.53 12.46
CA SER A 180 -14.85 -0.57 13.46
C SER A 180 -15.40 0.82 13.15
N HIS A 181 -15.45 1.68 14.18
CA HIS A 181 -15.82 3.08 14.00
C HIS A 181 -14.57 3.93 13.86
N PHE A 182 -14.44 4.58 12.71
CA PHE A 182 -13.41 5.59 12.51
C PHE A 182 -13.60 6.75 13.51
N GLN A 183 -12.51 7.12 14.18
CA GLN A 183 -12.45 8.30 15.05
C GLN A 183 -11.16 9.06 14.77
N LEU A 184 -11.28 10.32 14.40
CA LEU A 184 -10.15 11.14 13.98
C LEU A 184 -9.01 11.19 15.00
N LEU A 185 -9.34 11.16 16.30
CA LEU A 185 -8.36 11.31 17.38
C LEU A 185 -7.68 9.99 17.80
N TYR A 186 -8.45 8.89 17.89
CA TYR A 186 -7.95 7.68 18.57
C TYR A 186 -8.18 6.37 17.80
N ASN A 187 -8.81 6.42 16.62
CA ASN A 187 -9.02 5.26 15.76
C ASN A 187 -9.00 5.64 14.29
N ASN A 188 -7.91 6.33 13.88
CA ASN A 188 -7.73 6.86 12.54
C ASN A 188 -6.82 5.97 11.66
N CYS A 189 -6.50 6.42 10.44
CA CYS A 189 -5.62 5.71 9.51
C CYS A 189 -4.20 5.48 10.07
N ALA A 190 -3.65 6.43 10.82
CA ALA A 190 -2.34 6.28 11.44
C ALA A 190 -2.35 5.30 12.62
N ASP A 191 -3.46 5.20 13.36
CA ASP A 191 -3.63 4.15 14.37
C ASP A 191 -3.70 2.76 13.73
N PHE A 192 -4.37 2.63 12.59
CA PHE A 192 -4.37 1.39 11.82
C PHE A 192 -2.96 1.03 11.36
N ALA A 193 -2.24 1.97 10.73
CA ALA A 193 -0.86 1.76 10.32
C ALA A 193 0.04 1.36 11.51
N ARG A 194 -0.14 1.98 12.68
CA ARG A 194 0.56 1.64 13.91
C ARG A 194 0.30 0.19 14.34
N ILE A 195 -0.96 -0.25 14.27
CA ILE A 195 -1.36 -1.62 14.64
C ILE A 195 -0.73 -2.63 13.68
N VAL A 196 -0.80 -2.37 12.37
CA VAL A 196 -0.24 -3.22 11.33
C VAL A 196 1.29 -3.30 11.46
N LEU A 197 1.98 -2.16 11.57
CA LEU A 197 3.43 -2.14 11.72
C LEU A 197 3.92 -2.84 13.00
N ASN A 198 3.13 -2.85 14.08
CA ASN A 198 3.46 -3.63 15.27
C ASN A 198 3.28 -5.15 15.09
N THR A 199 2.64 -5.63 14.02
CA THR A 199 2.66 -7.06 13.66
C THR A 199 4.04 -7.44 13.14
N TYR A 200 4.67 -6.55 12.36
CA TYR A 200 6.03 -6.76 11.82
C TYR A 200 7.13 -6.43 12.84
N PHE A 201 6.95 -5.38 13.63
CA PHE A 201 7.94 -4.84 14.57
C PHE A 201 7.32 -4.69 15.97
N PRO A 202 7.18 -5.77 16.73
CA PRO A 202 6.44 -5.78 18.00
C PRO A 202 6.89 -4.68 18.95
N HIS A 203 5.93 -4.00 19.57
CA HIS A 203 6.12 -2.94 20.59
C HIS A 203 6.89 -1.69 20.13
N THR A 204 7.21 -1.56 18.84
CA THR A 204 8.00 -0.44 18.30
C THR A 204 7.16 0.84 18.14
N PHE A 205 5.94 0.70 17.64
CA PHE A 205 5.07 1.85 17.33
C PHE A 205 4.09 2.10 18.48
N ARG A 206 4.56 2.76 19.52
CA ARG A 206 3.73 3.13 20.68
C ARG A 206 3.08 4.49 20.44
N ARG A 207 1.86 4.70 20.97
CA ARG A 207 1.25 6.01 21.03
C ARG A 207 2.07 6.90 21.97
N THR A 208 2.30 8.15 21.60
CA THR A 208 3.05 9.12 22.41
C THR A 208 2.16 10.33 22.65
N PHE A 209 2.20 10.87 23.89
CA PHE A 209 1.40 12.05 24.23
C PHE A 209 1.95 13.30 23.50
N PHE A 210 3.25 13.46 23.50
CA PHE A 210 3.90 14.60 22.84
C PHE A 210 4.45 14.24 21.45
N PRO A 211 4.45 15.15 20.48
CA PRO A 211 3.94 16.53 20.53
C PRO A 211 2.43 16.67 20.24
N ASP A 212 1.74 15.63 19.81
CA ASP A 212 0.40 15.68 19.21
C ASP A 212 -0.72 15.31 20.19
N ALA A 213 -0.57 15.58 21.47
CA ALA A 213 -1.58 15.37 22.53
C ALA A 213 -2.15 13.93 22.57
N GLY A 214 -1.32 12.92 22.30
CA GLY A 214 -1.74 11.52 22.26
C GLY A 214 -2.42 11.08 20.97
N ILE A 215 -2.61 11.96 20.01
CA ILE A 215 -3.15 11.65 18.68
C ILE A 215 -2.05 11.03 17.85
N THR A 216 -2.31 9.87 17.25
CA THR A 216 -1.40 9.27 16.28
C THR A 216 -1.56 9.95 14.94
N THR A 217 -0.47 10.51 14.39
CA THR A 217 -0.50 11.16 13.08
C THR A 217 0.29 10.40 12.02
N PRO A 218 -0.06 10.51 10.73
CA PRO A 218 0.68 9.92 9.63
C PRO A 218 2.17 10.22 9.66
N LYS A 219 2.52 11.48 9.92
CA LYS A 219 3.90 11.95 10.00
C LYS A 219 4.68 11.28 11.16
N GLN A 220 4.04 11.10 12.32
CA GLN A 220 4.66 10.40 13.46
C GLN A 220 4.97 8.93 13.13
N ILE A 221 4.08 8.23 12.44
CA ILE A 221 4.29 6.82 12.08
C ILE A 221 5.47 6.70 11.12
N ALA A 222 5.53 7.54 10.09
CA ALA A 222 6.65 7.59 9.16
C ALA A 222 7.98 7.91 9.87
N TYR A 223 7.99 8.86 10.80
CA TYR A 223 9.16 9.20 11.60
C TYR A 223 9.63 8.03 12.48
N LYS A 224 8.70 7.32 13.12
CA LYS A 224 9.04 6.15 13.94
C LYS A 224 9.60 5.02 13.09
N LEU A 225 9.06 4.80 11.89
CA LEU A 225 9.58 3.81 10.95
C LEU A 225 11.01 4.16 10.52
N GLU A 226 11.25 5.40 10.11
CA GLU A 226 12.59 5.86 9.74
C GLU A 226 13.58 5.75 10.90
N ARG A 227 13.17 6.16 12.10
CA ARG A 227 14.00 6.06 13.31
C ARG A 227 14.31 4.60 13.67
N TYR A 228 13.37 3.69 13.50
CA TYR A 228 13.56 2.26 13.72
C TYR A 228 14.53 1.69 12.68
N ALA A 229 14.32 1.97 11.40
CA ALA A 229 15.17 1.50 10.31
C ALA A 229 16.62 1.97 10.41
N ARG A 230 16.87 3.17 10.97
CA ARG A 230 18.27 3.62 11.25
C ARG A 230 19.01 2.71 12.23
N LYS A 231 18.31 1.97 13.08
CA LYS A 231 18.88 0.99 14.02
C LYS A 231 18.83 -0.43 13.47
N HIS A 232 18.10 -0.64 12.40
CA HIS A 232 17.81 -1.93 11.77
C HIS A 232 18.07 -1.84 10.26
N PRO A 233 19.36 -1.80 9.85
CA PRO A 233 19.76 -1.65 8.44
C PRO A 233 19.28 -2.81 7.55
N GLU A 234 18.98 -3.96 8.14
CA GLU A 234 18.40 -5.11 7.46
C GLU A 234 17.02 -4.81 6.83
N LEU A 235 16.31 -3.79 7.30
CA LEU A 235 15.06 -3.33 6.70
C LEU A 235 15.24 -2.63 5.36
N GLN A 236 16.44 -2.24 5.00
CA GLN A 236 16.79 -1.56 3.75
C GLN A 236 15.83 -0.41 3.40
N LEU A 237 15.46 0.40 4.40
CA LEU A 237 14.49 1.47 4.23
C LEU A 237 14.90 2.42 3.10
N THR A 238 14.03 2.57 2.12
CA THR A 238 14.17 3.55 1.04
C THR A 238 12.92 4.43 0.96
N ILE A 239 13.11 5.71 0.62
CA ILE A 239 11.99 6.66 0.49
C ILE A 239 11.94 7.12 -0.96
N LEU A 240 10.78 6.96 -1.59
CA LEU A 240 10.52 7.44 -2.94
C LEU A 240 9.26 8.32 -2.99
N GLU A 241 9.14 9.12 -4.03
CA GLU A 241 7.96 9.93 -4.29
C GLU A 241 7.16 9.36 -5.47
N ILE A 242 5.86 9.16 -5.27
CA ILE A 242 4.88 8.96 -6.32
C ILE A 242 4.27 10.34 -6.60
N PRO A 243 4.56 10.93 -7.76
CA PRO A 243 4.13 12.28 -8.07
C PRO A 243 2.63 12.32 -8.34
N ARG A 244 2.05 13.47 -8.13
CA ARG A 244 0.68 13.73 -8.54
C ARG A 244 0.59 13.77 -10.07
N VAL A 245 -0.46 13.16 -10.64
CA VAL A 245 -0.77 13.28 -12.07
C VAL A 245 -1.08 14.75 -12.39
N PRO A 246 -0.47 15.33 -13.43
CA PRO A 246 -0.69 16.73 -13.79
C PRO A 246 -2.14 17.03 -14.22
N GLY A 247 -2.57 18.27 -14.01
CA GLY A 247 -3.83 18.81 -14.54
C GLY A 247 -4.81 19.21 -13.46
N TYR A 248 -5.56 18.27 -12.88
CA TYR A 248 -6.47 18.54 -11.80
C TYR A 248 -5.71 18.85 -10.51
N GLN A 249 -5.95 20.00 -9.92
CA GLN A 249 -5.17 20.42 -8.77
C GLN A 249 -6.08 20.93 -7.65
N HIS A 250 -6.17 20.16 -6.59
CA HIS A 250 -6.49 20.71 -5.28
C HIS A 250 -5.24 21.28 -4.62
N LEU A 251 -5.43 22.23 -3.71
CA LEU A 251 -4.35 22.73 -2.88
C LEU A 251 -3.89 21.59 -1.95
N ALA A 252 -2.77 20.94 -2.29
CA ALA A 252 -2.11 19.98 -1.44
C ALA A 252 -1.11 20.72 -0.53
N ARG A 253 -0.98 20.27 0.71
CA ARG A 253 -0.10 20.86 1.74
C ARG A 253 0.87 19.79 2.23
N SER A 254 1.98 20.19 2.84
CA SER A 254 2.89 19.26 3.50
C SER A 254 2.20 18.56 4.66
N ASN A 255 2.57 17.31 4.92
CA ASN A 255 2.11 16.56 6.08
C ASN A 255 2.62 17.20 7.37
N ASN A 256 1.72 17.55 8.24
CA ASN A 256 2.01 18.13 9.55
C ASN A 256 1.59 17.17 10.67
N GLY A 257 2.22 17.31 11.84
CA GLY A 257 1.65 16.79 13.09
C GLY A 257 0.49 17.71 13.55
N VAL A 258 -0.20 17.35 14.62
CA VAL A 258 -1.30 18.16 15.16
C VAL A 258 -0.78 19.50 15.68
N ALA A 259 0.27 19.48 16.54
CA ALA A 259 0.88 20.68 17.07
C ALA A 259 1.47 21.58 15.96
N GLU A 260 2.14 20.97 14.98
CA GLU A 260 2.68 21.68 13.82
C GLU A 260 1.58 22.32 12.98
N GLY A 261 0.50 21.59 12.70
CA GLY A 261 -0.66 22.09 11.98
C GLY A 261 -1.34 23.24 12.71
N PHE A 262 -1.50 23.12 14.03
CA PHE A 262 -2.06 24.17 14.87
C PHE A 262 -1.23 25.47 14.80
N ILE A 263 0.09 25.37 14.88
CA ILE A 263 1.01 26.50 14.81
C ILE A 263 1.03 27.12 13.40
N THR A 264 1.20 26.29 12.37
CA THR A 264 1.37 26.75 10.98
C THR A 264 0.08 27.28 10.34
N SER A 265 -1.08 26.85 10.81
CA SER A 265 -2.40 27.33 10.35
C SER A 265 -2.86 28.61 11.05
N GLY A 266 -2.06 29.18 11.95
CA GLY A 266 -2.39 30.42 12.65
C GLY A 266 -3.34 30.27 13.83
N TYR A 267 -3.84 29.08 14.13
CA TYR A 267 -4.72 28.81 15.30
C TYR A 267 -4.01 29.03 16.64
N ALA A 268 -2.67 29.06 16.63
CA ALA A 268 -1.88 29.40 17.81
C ALA A 268 -2.02 30.88 18.21
N ILE A 269 -2.39 31.78 17.29
CA ILE A 269 -2.47 33.23 17.58
C ILE A 269 -3.56 33.56 18.62
N PRO A 270 -4.83 33.14 18.44
CA PRO A 270 -5.85 33.35 19.47
C PRO A 270 -5.48 32.70 20.81
N LEU A 271 -4.88 31.54 20.80
CA LEU A 271 -4.43 30.88 22.03
C LEU A 271 -3.32 31.68 22.72
N ALA A 272 -2.38 32.24 21.96
CA ALA A 272 -1.31 33.09 22.52
C ALA A 272 -1.83 34.38 23.18
N ILE A 273 -2.95 34.90 22.68
CA ILE A 273 -3.62 36.05 23.29
C ILE A 273 -4.32 35.65 24.60
N ILE A 274 -5.03 34.51 24.59
CA ILE A 274 -5.83 34.07 25.73
C ILE A 274 -4.94 33.47 26.84
N ASN A 275 -3.98 32.66 26.46
CA ASN A 275 -3.07 31.95 27.37
C ASN A 275 -1.66 31.81 26.78
N PRO A 276 -0.79 32.82 26.95
CA PRO A 276 0.56 32.83 26.37
C PRO A 276 1.47 31.72 26.92
N TYR A 277 1.24 31.29 28.17
CA TYR A 277 2.05 30.21 28.76
C TYR A 277 1.74 28.85 28.12
N LEU A 278 0.45 28.55 27.88
CA LEU A 278 0.04 27.34 27.17
C LEU A 278 0.53 27.37 25.72
N ALA A 279 0.36 28.48 25.00
CA ALA A 279 0.85 28.63 23.64
C ALA A 279 2.37 28.49 23.56
N GLY A 280 3.11 29.09 24.48
CA GLY A 280 4.57 28.95 24.61
C GLY A 280 5.00 27.53 24.90
N GLY A 281 4.29 26.80 25.76
CA GLY A 281 4.54 25.40 26.05
C GLY A 281 4.35 24.50 24.83
N ILE A 282 3.26 24.67 24.07
CA ILE A 282 3.00 23.95 22.82
C ILE A 282 4.08 24.27 21.77
N PHE A 283 4.47 25.53 21.64
CA PHE A 283 5.51 25.97 20.72
C PHE A 283 6.87 25.35 21.06
N LEU A 284 7.26 25.37 22.34
CA LEU A 284 8.52 24.75 22.80
C LEU A 284 8.51 23.24 22.57
N ASP A 285 7.42 22.55 22.89
CA ASP A 285 7.30 21.11 22.63
C ASP A 285 7.40 20.79 21.14
N TYR A 286 6.75 21.58 20.29
CA TYR A 286 6.87 21.46 18.84
C TYR A 286 8.33 21.67 18.39
N MET A 287 9.02 22.69 18.88
CA MET A 287 10.41 22.96 18.49
C MET A 287 11.36 21.82 18.87
N VAL A 288 11.14 21.19 20.02
CA VAL A 288 12.02 20.14 20.55
C VAL A 288 11.67 18.77 19.97
N ARG A 289 10.39 18.44 19.79
CA ARG A 289 9.93 17.07 19.48
C ARG A 289 9.14 16.95 18.20
N GLY A 290 8.56 18.01 17.69
CA GLY A 290 7.65 18.02 16.54
C GLY A 290 8.29 18.46 15.23
N ARG A 291 9.37 19.24 15.29
CA ARG A 291 10.04 19.77 14.10
C ARG A 291 11.05 18.78 13.53
N PHE A 292 10.59 17.95 12.61
CA PHE A 292 11.47 17.03 11.89
C PHE A 292 11.14 16.96 10.41
N HIS A 293 12.17 16.76 9.59
CA HIS A 293 12.07 16.63 8.15
C HIS A 293 12.25 15.16 7.78
N LEU A 294 11.20 14.55 7.26
CA LEU A 294 11.18 13.12 6.90
C LEU A 294 11.62 12.86 5.47
N ILE A 295 11.35 13.83 4.59
CA ILE A 295 11.44 13.59 3.16
C ILE A 295 12.80 14.06 2.65
N PRO A 296 13.69 13.16 2.19
CA PRO A 296 14.98 13.53 1.62
C PRO A 296 14.80 14.40 0.37
N LYS A 297 15.70 15.39 0.18
CA LYS A 297 15.67 16.26 -1.00
C LYS A 297 15.94 15.49 -2.29
N ASN A 298 16.81 14.49 -2.25
CA ASN A 298 17.27 13.69 -3.40
C ASN A 298 16.56 12.34 -3.48
N ARG A 299 15.27 12.27 -3.14
CA ARG A 299 14.47 11.06 -3.26
C ARG A 299 14.20 10.72 -4.72
N PRO A 300 14.15 9.44 -5.12
CA PRO A 300 13.70 9.03 -6.43
C PRO A 300 12.22 9.42 -6.63
N ILE A 301 11.90 9.89 -7.83
CA ILE A 301 10.53 10.17 -8.27
C ILE A 301 10.14 9.04 -9.22
N MET A 302 9.05 8.36 -8.91
CA MET A 302 8.60 7.16 -9.63
C MET A 302 7.45 7.48 -10.57
N SER A 303 7.66 7.24 -11.86
CA SER A 303 6.57 7.24 -12.84
C SER A 303 5.65 6.01 -12.67
N PRO A 304 4.42 6.03 -13.20
CA PRO A 304 3.55 4.86 -13.17
C PRO A 304 4.18 3.59 -13.76
N GLY A 305 4.94 3.72 -14.85
CA GLY A 305 5.63 2.59 -15.49
C GLY A 305 6.75 2.00 -14.62
N GLU A 306 7.56 2.85 -14.00
CA GLU A 306 8.62 2.42 -13.07
C GLU A 306 8.02 1.77 -11.82
N LEU A 307 6.91 2.30 -11.30
CA LEU A 307 6.21 1.71 -10.17
C LEU A 307 5.71 0.30 -10.48
N SER A 308 5.12 0.09 -11.66
CA SER A 308 4.71 -1.23 -12.14
C SER A 308 5.89 -2.20 -12.25
N ALA A 309 7.03 -1.75 -12.76
CA ALA A 309 8.23 -2.58 -12.86
C ALA A 309 8.79 -3.00 -11.49
N LEU A 310 8.69 -2.11 -10.48
CA LEU A 310 9.10 -2.42 -9.10
C LEU A 310 8.14 -3.40 -8.39
N THR A 311 6.91 -3.46 -8.82
CA THR A 311 5.89 -4.33 -8.22
C THR A 311 5.71 -5.65 -8.97
N ALA A 312 6.31 -5.79 -10.16
CA ALA A 312 6.28 -7.04 -10.91
C ALA A 312 7.01 -8.15 -10.13
N PRO A 313 6.41 -9.34 -9.98
CA PRO A 313 7.06 -10.46 -9.32
C PRO A 313 8.34 -10.83 -10.05
N ASP A 314 9.38 -11.16 -9.28
CA ASP A 314 10.69 -11.54 -9.82
C ASP A 314 10.57 -12.67 -10.85
N ARG A 315 10.96 -12.40 -12.10
CA ARG A 315 11.07 -13.46 -13.14
C ARG A 315 12.01 -14.58 -12.73
N ALA A 316 12.97 -14.33 -11.83
CA ALA A 316 13.85 -15.34 -11.28
C ALA A 316 13.10 -16.38 -10.40
N SER A 317 12.09 -15.93 -9.64
CA SER A 317 11.24 -16.83 -8.84
C SER A 317 10.28 -17.64 -9.71
N GLN A 318 9.84 -17.12 -10.85
CA GLN A 318 9.02 -17.83 -11.81
C GLN A 318 9.82 -18.95 -12.50
N ASN A 319 11.04 -18.66 -12.95
CA ASN A 319 11.90 -19.65 -13.60
C ASN A 319 12.30 -20.79 -12.65
N SER A 320 12.46 -20.55 -11.36
CA SER A 320 12.76 -21.61 -10.38
C SER A 320 11.54 -22.49 -10.07
N LEU A 321 10.32 -21.94 -10.11
CA LEU A 321 9.09 -22.71 -9.98
C LEU A 321 8.81 -23.56 -11.22
N GLU A 322 9.02 -23.02 -12.42
CA GLU A 322 8.89 -23.75 -13.69
C GLU A 322 9.93 -24.87 -13.80
N ALA A 323 11.18 -24.61 -13.41
CA ALA A 323 12.25 -25.61 -13.36
C ALA A 323 11.95 -26.73 -12.33
N GLY A 324 11.37 -26.39 -11.18
CA GLY A 324 10.92 -27.35 -10.17
C GLY A 324 9.76 -28.23 -10.65
N THR A 325 8.83 -27.67 -11.41
CA THR A 325 7.68 -28.40 -11.96
C THR A 325 8.08 -29.30 -13.12
N GLN A 326 9.04 -28.90 -13.95
CA GLN A 326 9.60 -29.77 -15.01
C GLN A 326 10.45 -30.89 -14.45
N ALA A 327 11.20 -30.66 -13.35
CA ALA A 327 11.96 -31.72 -12.68
C ALA A 327 11.07 -32.77 -12.00
N ALA A 328 9.89 -32.40 -11.52
CA ALA A 328 8.92 -33.35 -10.94
C ALA A 328 8.12 -34.14 -11.99
N GLY A 329 8.06 -33.66 -13.24
CA GLY A 329 7.37 -34.33 -14.36
C GLY A 329 8.14 -35.47 -15.04
N ILE A 330 9.44 -35.67 -14.75
CA ILE A 330 10.29 -36.67 -15.44
C ILE A 330 10.40 -37.98 -14.67
N ALA A 331 9.80 -38.12 -13.50
CA ALA A 331 9.86 -39.36 -12.68
C ALA A 331 8.54 -40.16 -12.71
N ASN A 332 8.11 -40.63 -13.88
CA ASN A 332 7.14 -41.71 -13.93
C ASN A 332 7.34 -42.59 -15.20
N PRO A 333 8.22 -43.60 -15.19
CA PRO A 333 8.26 -44.64 -16.21
C PRO A 333 7.43 -45.84 -15.74
N GLY A 334 6.23 -46.01 -16.29
CA GLY A 334 5.57 -47.30 -16.23
C GLY A 334 4.08 -47.26 -15.91
N ALA A 335 3.26 -47.14 -16.93
CA ALA A 335 1.92 -47.73 -16.90
C ALA A 335 1.63 -48.35 -18.25
N GLY A 336 1.58 -49.66 -18.23
CA GLY A 336 1.35 -50.53 -19.38
C GLY A 336 -0.04 -50.32 -20.00
N SER A 337 -0.04 -50.52 -21.30
CA SER A 337 -1.20 -50.60 -22.16
C SER A 337 -2.19 -51.68 -21.74
N LEU A 338 -3.47 -51.36 -21.60
CA LEU A 338 -4.58 -52.32 -21.65
C LEU A 338 -5.49 -51.98 -22.84
N PRO A 339 -6.08 -53.00 -23.50
CA PRO A 339 -6.67 -52.87 -24.82
C PRO A 339 -8.12 -52.33 -24.77
N ALA A 340 -8.49 -51.72 -25.87
CA ALA A 340 -9.82 -51.20 -26.16
C ALA A 340 -10.85 -52.34 -26.27
N ALA A 341 -11.94 -52.25 -25.51
CA ALA A 341 -13.18 -52.97 -25.77
C ALA A 341 -14.22 -51.99 -26.35
N GLY A 342 -14.63 -52.29 -27.55
CA GLY A 342 -15.71 -51.59 -28.23
C GLY A 342 -17.06 -51.96 -27.61
N ILE A 343 -17.95 -50.96 -27.54
CA ILE A 343 -19.39 -51.17 -27.37
C ILE A 343 -20.15 -50.17 -28.25
N ASP A 344 -20.87 -50.77 -29.05
CA ASP A 344 -21.97 -50.61 -29.96
C ASP A 344 -22.91 -49.42 -29.76
N LYS A 345 -23.38 -48.88 -30.91
CA LYS A 345 -24.43 -47.90 -31.10
C LYS A 345 -25.80 -48.57 -31.18
N THR A 346 -26.73 -48.15 -30.36
CA THR A 346 -28.17 -48.10 -30.64
C THR A 346 -28.76 -47.05 -29.66
N GLY A 347 -29.32 -45.95 -30.00
CA GLY A 347 -30.52 -45.70 -30.73
C GLY A 347 -31.73 -45.82 -29.79
N VAL A 348 -32.34 -44.68 -29.36
CA VAL A 348 -33.77 -44.50 -29.28
C VAL A 348 -34.12 -43.02 -29.02
N GLU A 349 -34.92 -42.53 -29.89
CA GLU A 349 -35.75 -41.35 -29.98
C GLU A 349 -36.88 -41.35 -28.90
N ASN A 350 -37.30 -40.22 -28.34
CA ASN A 350 -38.65 -39.67 -28.44
C ASN A 350 -39.04 -38.80 -27.25
N GLN A 351 -39.47 -37.61 -27.61
CA GLN A 351 -40.74 -36.89 -27.32
C GLN A 351 -41.19 -36.71 -25.86
N GLY A 352 -41.58 -35.42 -25.61
CA GLY A 352 -42.88 -35.10 -25.05
C GLY A 352 -42.94 -34.04 -24.00
N THR A 353 -43.18 -32.81 -24.39
CA THR A 353 -44.32 -31.89 -24.06
C THR A 353 -44.83 -31.73 -22.60
N HIS A 354 -45.06 -30.47 -22.26
CA HIS A 354 -46.07 -29.84 -21.33
C HIS A 354 -45.82 -30.02 -19.81
N GLU A 355 -45.71 -28.94 -19.06
CA GLU A 355 -46.59 -27.81 -18.70
C GLU A 355 -45.78 -26.66 -18.10
#